data_f554691c358924567fd189a2864126bd
#
_entry.id   f554691c358924567fd189a2864126bd
#
_cell.length_a   1.000
_cell.length_b   1.000
_cell.length_c   1.000
_cell.angle_alpha   90.00
_cell.angle_beta   90.00
_cell.angle_gamma   90.00
#
_symmetry.space_group_name_H-M   'P 1'
#
loop_
_entity.id
_entity.type
_entity.pdbx_description
1 polymer ?
#
loop_
_entity_poly.entity_id
_entity_poly.type
_entity_poly.pdbx_seq_one_letter_code
_entity_poly.pdbx_strand_id
1 'polypeptide(L)'
;MKYLLGTDIGTSGTKTILMNTEGKLISQDLEEYDVLTPKPLWAEQWPDVWYEATKESIRKTVEKAVNEHGVAKEDIKGIAISGLYGGSGIPLDEEMKPIRPCMIWMDRRAQEETDWVLKNIGEEKLLEITHNGADPYYGYTKILWMKNHEPENWAKT
;
A
#
# COMPACT_ATOMS: atom_id res chain seq x y z
N MET A 1 -19.47 -11.78 -23.25
CA MET A 1 -17.98 -11.74 -23.24
C MET A 1 -17.55 -11.68 -21.78
N LYS A 2 -16.39 -12.25 -21.40
CA LYS A 2 -15.95 -12.20 -20.00
C LYS A 2 -14.94 -11.07 -19.81
N TYR A 3 -14.97 -10.44 -18.63
CA TYR A 3 -14.09 -9.31 -18.27
C TYR A 3 -13.39 -9.56 -16.94
N LEU A 4 -12.26 -8.89 -16.77
CA LEU A 4 -11.43 -8.93 -15.57
C LEU A 4 -11.10 -7.50 -15.13
N LEU A 5 -11.15 -7.24 -13.83
CA LEU A 5 -10.71 -6.00 -13.20
C LEU A 5 -9.30 -6.18 -12.64
N GLY A 6 -8.44 -5.20 -12.92
CA GLY A 6 -7.13 -5.07 -12.28
C GLY A 6 -7.04 -3.72 -11.59
N THR A 7 -6.65 -3.70 -10.32
CA THR A 7 -6.46 -2.46 -9.55
C THR A 7 -5.04 -2.42 -9.02
N ASP A 8 -4.35 -1.30 -9.22
CA ASP A 8 -3.03 -1.02 -8.67
C ASP A 8 -3.11 0.14 -7.69
N ILE A 9 -2.76 -0.12 -6.43
CA ILE A 9 -2.73 0.87 -5.34
C ILE A 9 -1.30 1.39 -5.23
N GLY A 10 -1.05 2.52 -5.89
CA GLY A 10 0.28 3.14 -5.95
C GLY A 10 0.52 4.19 -4.87
N THR A 11 1.67 4.85 -4.93
CA THR A 11 2.06 5.90 -3.98
C THR A 11 1.28 7.20 -4.17
N SER A 12 0.98 7.57 -5.41
CA SER A 12 0.33 8.84 -5.76
C SER A 12 -1.08 8.69 -6.31
N GLY A 13 -1.61 7.47 -6.35
CA GLY A 13 -2.95 7.20 -6.84
C GLY A 13 -3.25 5.72 -6.98
N THR A 14 -4.52 5.40 -7.01
CA THR A 14 -5.04 4.07 -7.30
C THR A 14 -5.63 4.03 -8.70
N LYS A 15 -5.14 3.13 -9.53
CA LYS A 15 -5.62 2.95 -10.90
C LYS A 15 -6.35 1.62 -11.04
N THR A 16 -7.55 1.67 -11.60
CA THR A 16 -8.32 0.48 -11.97
C THR A 16 -8.50 0.42 -13.49
N ILE A 17 -8.37 -0.79 -14.04
CA ILE A 17 -8.66 -1.09 -15.45
C ILE A 17 -9.68 -2.24 -15.53
N LEU A 18 -10.51 -2.21 -16.55
CA LEU A 18 -11.34 -3.34 -16.98
C LEU A 18 -10.86 -3.78 -18.37
N MET A 19 -10.56 -5.06 -18.52
CA MET A 19 -10.18 -5.67 -19.79
C MET A 19 -11.04 -6.89 -20.10
N ASN A 20 -11.14 -7.24 -21.37
CA ASN A 20 -11.69 -8.53 -21.75
C ASN A 20 -10.64 -9.66 -21.63
N THR A 21 -11.06 -10.90 -21.77
CA THR A 21 -10.18 -12.07 -21.70
C THR A 21 -9.18 -12.19 -22.87
N GLU A 22 -9.29 -11.32 -23.86
CA GLU A 22 -8.36 -11.21 -25.01
C GLU A 22 -7.28 -10.14 -24.77
N GLY A 23 -7.33 -9.47 -23.60
CA GLY A 23 -6.37 -8.42 -23.24
C GLY A 23 -6.72 -7.02 -23.75
N LYS A 24 -7.91 -6.82 -24.34
CA LYS A 24 -8.35 -5.50 -24.78
C LYS A 24 -8.84 -4.67 -23.60
N LEU A 25 -8.26 -3.48 -23.40
CA LEU A 25 -8.72 -2.50 -22.44
C LEU A 25 -10.10 -1.97 -22.86
N ILE A 26 -11.03 -1.97 -21.93
CA ILE A 26 -12.42 -1.51 -22.10
C ILE A 26 -12.61 -0.13 -21.45
N SER A 27 -12.25 -0.03 -20.17
CA SER A 27 -12.37 1.21 -19.39
C SER A 27 -11.29 1.28 -18.33
N GLN A 28 -11.05 2.47 -17.82
CA GLN A 28 -10.11 2.71 -16.72
C GLN A 28 -10.48 3.99 -15.95
N ASP A 29 -9.98 4.04 -14.72
CA ASP A 29 -10.04 5.23 -13.89
C ASP A 29 -8.81 5.34 -13.00
N LEU A 30 -8.48 6.57 -12.57
CA LEU A 30 -7.37 6.89 -11.67
C LEU A 30 -7.87 7.87 -10.62
N GLU A 31 -7.71 7.49 -9.36
CA GLU A 31 -7.93 8.36 -8.20
C GLU A 31 -6.58 8.75 -7.60
N GLU A 32 -6.25 10.02 -7.69
CA GLU A 32 -4.99 10.57 -7.18
C GLU A 32 -5.11 10.99 -5.71
N TYR A 33 -4.00 10.90 -4.97
CA TYR A 33 -3.89 11.34 -3.59
C TYR A 33 -2.44 11.72 -3.23
N ASP A 34 -2.31 12.54 -2.19
CA ASP A 34 -1.02 13.08 -1.77
C ASP A 34 -0.27 12.16 -0.80
N VAL A 35 1.04 12.35 -0.76
CA VAL A 35 1.94 11.83 0.27
C VAL A 35 2.13 12.91 1.33
N LEU A 36 1.94 12.56 2.60
CA LEU A 36 2.24 13.44 3.73
C LEU A 36 3.75 13.42 4.00
N THR A 37 4.38 14.58 4.01
CA THR A 37 5.80 14.75 4.30
C THR A 37 6.00 15.72 5.46
N PRO A 38 5.60 15.35 6.70
CA PRO A 38 5.56 16.27 7.84
C PRO A 38 6.94 16.76 8.30
N LYS A 39 8.00 16.00 7.99
CA LYS A 39 9.41 16.33 8.27
C LYS A 39 10.31 15.82 7.16
N PRO A 40 11.55 16.30 7.04
CA PRO A 40 12.55 15.71 6.15
C PRO A 40 12.69 14.19 6.41
N LEU A 41 12.81 13.40 5.35
CA LEU A 41 12.91 11.94 5.37
C LEU A 41 11.63 11.20 5.81
N TRP A 42 10.56 11.90 6.16
CA TRP A 42 9.28 11.31 6.54
C TRP A 42 8.34 11.26 5.34
N ALA A 43 7.70 10.12 5.12
CA ALA A 43 6.69 9.94 4.09
C ALA A 43 5.58 9.03 4.63
N GLU A 44 4.37 9.56 4.68
CA GLU A 44 3.23 8.92 5.35
C GLU A 44 1.97 9.00 4.51
N GLN A 45 1.07 8.04 4.69
CA GLN A 45 -0.29 8.08 4.14
C GLN A 45 -1.29 7.41 5.09
N TRP A 46 -2.51 7.94 5.14
CA TRP A 46 -3.61 7.29 5.85
C TRP A 46 -4.14 6.10 5.02
N PRO A 47 -4.33 4.92 5.64
CA PRO A 47 -4.89 3.75 4.93
C PRO A 47 -6.28 3.98 4.33
N ASP A 48 -7.10 4.82 4.97
CA ASP A 48 -8.44 5.17 4.49
C ASP A 48 -8.40 5.84 3.10
N VAL A 49 -7.35 6.61 2.80
CA VAL A 49 -7.16 7.24 1.50
C VAL A 49 -7.04 6.17 0.40
N TRP A 50 -6.27 5.13 0.65
CA TRP A 50 -6.12 4.01 -0.29
C TRP A 50 -7.42 3.23 -0.47
N TYR A 51 -8.12 2.98 0.63
CA TYR A 51 -9.37 2.24 0.61
C TYR A 51 -10.46 2.98 -0.17
N GLU A 52 -10.67 4.27 0.12
CA GLU A 52 -11.66 5.08 -0.58
C GLU A 52 -11.30 5.28 -2.07
N ALA A 53 -10.04 5.55 -2.39
CA ALA A 53 -9.58 5.64 -3.78
C ALA A 53 -9.77 4.33 -4.55
N THR A 54 -9.53 3.19 -3.89
CA THR A 54 -9.76 1.87 -4.49
C THR A 54 -11.23 1.65 -4.82
N LYS A 55 -12.13 1.93 -3.88
CA LYS A 55 -13.58 1.82 -4.09
C LYS A 55 -14.04 2.71 -5.23
N GLU A 56 -13.58 3.95 -5.23
CA GLU A 56 -14.01 4.96 -6.21
C GLU A 56 -13.49 4.64 -7.61
N SER A 57 -12.22 4.27 -7.77
CA SER A 57 -11.65 3.91 -9.07
C SER A 57 -12.33 2.67 -9.65
N ILE A 58 -12.64 1.65 -8.83
CA ILE A 58 -13.40 0.48 -9.26
C ILE A 58 -14.81 0.88 -9.69
N ARG A 59 -15.51 1.67 -8.88
CA ARG A 59 -16.87 2.15 -9.18
C ARG A 59 -16.92 2.86 -10.52
N LYS A 60 -16.06 3.87 -10.72
CA LYS A 60 -15.99 4.67 -11.95
C LYS A 60 -15.60 3.83 -13.16
N THR A 61 -14.63 2.93 -13.01
CA THR A 61 -14.23 2.01 -14.10
C THR A 61 -15.39 1.13 -14.55
N VAL A 62 -16.14 0.55 -13.61
CA VAL A 62 -17.30 -0.29 -13.92
C VAL A 62 -18.45 0.53 -14.52
N GLU A 63 -18.73 1.72 -13.98
CA GLU A 63 -19.78 2.58 -14.53
C GLU A 63 -19.48 3.02 -15.97
N LYS A 64 -18.24 3.39 -16.29
CA LYS A 64 -17.82 3.68 -17.68
C LYS A 64 -18.02 2.46 -18.58
N ALA A 65 -17.61 1.28 -18.12
CA ALA A 65 -17.76 0.04 -18.91
C ALA A 65 -19.23 -0.28 -19.21
N VAL A 66 -20.11 -0.12 -18.23
CA VAL A 66 -21.55 -0.37 -18.39
C VAL A 66 -22.18 0.67 -19.35
N ASN A 67 -21.95 1.97 -19.08
CA ASN A 67 -22.64 3.05 -19.76
C ASN A 67 -22.13 3.30 -21.19
N GLU A 68 -20.81 3.14 -21.42
CA GLU A 68 -20.18 3.50 -22.70
C GLU A 68 -19.91 2.27 -23.59
N HIS A 69 -19.76 1.09 -22.99
CA HIS A 69 -19.40 -0.13 -23.72
C HIS A 69 -20.42 -1.28 -23.58
N GLY A 70 -21.53 -1.07 -22.86
CA GLY A 70 -22.60 -2.05 -22.73
C GLY A 70 -22.19 -3.32 -21.97
N VAL A 71 -21.18 -3.24 -21.09
CA VAL A 71 -20.73 -4.38 -20.29
C VAL A 71 -21.77 -4.71 -19.23
N ALA A 72 -22.23 -5.96 -19.17
CA ALA A 72 -23.04 -6.43 -18.05
C ALA A 72 -22.15 -6.72 -16.85
N LYS A 73 -22.52 -6.23 -15.65
CA LYS A 73 -21.72 -6.41 -14.41
C LYS A 73 -21.48 -7.89 -14.11
N GLU A 74 -22.46 -8.74 -14.44
CA GLU A 74 -22.41 -10.20 -14.28
C GLU A 74 -21.33 -10.85 -15.14
N ASP A 75 -20.86 -10.17 -16.18
CA ASP A 75 -19.80 -10.64 -17.06
C ASP A 75 -18.40 -10.34 -16.52
N ILE A 76 -18.27 -9.52 -15.47
CA ILE A 76 -17.03 -9.31 -14.75
C ILE A 76 -16.77 -10.54 -13.86
N LYS A 77 -15.74 -11.33 -14.18
CA LYS A 77 -15.54 -12.66 -13.61
C LYS A 77 -14.40 -12.75 -12.60
N GLY A 78 -13.63 -11.70 -12.47
CA GLY A 78 -12.53 -11.67 -11.50
C GLY A 78 -12.02 -10.29 -11.26
N ILE A 79 -11.41 -10.12 -10.10
CA ILE A 79 -10.67 -8.94 -9.70
C ILE A 79 -9.30 -9.36 -9.18
N ALA A 80 -8.27 -8.61 -9.57
CA ALA A 80 -6.94 -8.70 -9.00
C ALA A 80 -6.53 -7.33 -8.46
N ILE A 81 -5.90 -7.33 -7.31
CA ILE A 81 -5.40 -6.10 -6.67
C ILE A 81 -3.90 -6.26 -6.50
N SER A 82 -3.15 -5.30 -7.04
CA SER A 82 -1.74 -5.05 -6.74
C SER A 82 -1.67 -3.86 -5.80
N GLY A 83 -0.71 -3.83 -4.93
CA GLY A 83 -0.55 -2.74 -3.99
C GLY A 83 0.89 -2.44 -3.70
N LEU A 84 1.09 -1.32 -3.03
CA LEU A 84 2.38 -0.89 -2.58
C LEU A 84 2.95 -1.91 -1.62
N TYR A 85 3.90 -2.70 -2.10
CA TYR A 85 4.66 -3.61 -1.27
C TYR A 85 5.87 -2.89 -0.68
N GLY A 86 6.30 -3.32 0.45
CA GLY A 86 7.61 -2.95 0.91
C GLY A 86 7.62 -2.15 2.18
N GLY A 87 7.14 -2.76 3.19
CA GLY A 87 7.56 -2.43 4.50
C GLY A 87 6.74 -1.38 5.21
N SER A 88 5.60 -1.01 4.68
CA SER A 88 4.62 -0.30 5.48
C SER A 88 3.84 -1.30 6.30
N GLY A 89 3.93 -1.23 7.62
CA GLY A 89 2.92 -1.81 8.47
C GLY A 89 1.75 -0.83 8.58
N ILE A 90 0.53 -1.30 8.67
CA ILE A 90 -0.61 -0.49 9.08
C ILE A 90 -0.81 -0.74 10.58
N PRO A 91 -0.43 0.19 11.48
CA PRO A 91 -0.69 0.02 12.88
C PRO A 91 -2.18 0.19 13.17
N LEU A 92 -2.80 -0.86 13.64
CA LEU A 92 -4.23 -0.94 13.91
C LEU A 92 -4.46 -1.14 15.40
N ASP A 93 -5.58 -0.61 15.91
CA ASP A 93 -6.09 -0.92 17.24
C ASP A 93 -6.87 -2.26 17.26
N GLU A 94 -7.39 -2.64 18.42
CA GLU A 94 -8.21 -3.86 18.61
C GLU A 94 -9.50 -3.85 17.76
N GLU A 95 -9.97 -2.67 17.33
CA GLU A 95 -11.15 -2.50 16.47
C GLU A 95 -10.79 -2.45 14.98
N MET A 96 -9.53 -2.78 14.62
CA MET A 96 -9.00 -2.73 13.26
C MET A 96 -8.99 -1.34 12.64
N LYS A 97 -8.91 -0.29 13.45
CA LYS A 97 -8.80 1.10 13.00
C LYS A 97 -7.35 1.55 12.97
N PRO A 98 -6.92 2.25 11.92
CA PRO A 98 -5.59 2.85 11.87
C PRO A 98 -5.40 3.87 13.00
N ILE A 99 -4.37 3.68 13.80
CA ILE A 99 -4.05 4.58 14.92
C ILE A 99 -3.17 5.76 14.52
N ARG A 100 -2.54 5.69 13.34
CA ARG A 100 -1.71 6.73 12.75
C ARG A 100 -1.55 6.52 11.25
N PRO A 101 -1.06 7.53 10.48
CA PRO A 101 -0.66 7.31 9.09
C PRO A 101 0.45 6.25 8.99
N CYS A 102 0.42 5.45 7.94
CA CYS A 102 1.47 4.47 7.65
C CYS A 102 2.75 5.17 7.18
N MET A 103 3.89 4.71 7.68
CA MET A 103 5.19 5.05 7.11
C MET A 103 5.37 4.27 5.81
N ILE A 104 5.19 4.91 4.66
CA ILE A 104 5.28 4.24 3.36
C ILE A 104 6.73 3.89 2.98
N TRP A 105 6.94 3.23 1.85
CA TRP A 105 8.25 2.75 1.40
C TRP A 105 9.30 3.87 1.26
N MET A 106 8.87 5.10 0.93
CA MET A 106 9.74 6.28 0.80
C MET A 106 10.24 6.82 2.14
N ASP A 107 9.62 6.41 3.26
CA ASP A 107 9.99 6.88 4.58
C ASP A 107 11.35 6.33 5.01
N ARG A 108 12.25 7.23 5.41
CA ARG A 108 13.64 6.93 5.76
C ARG A 108 13.97 7.23 7.23
N ARG A 109 12.95 7.48 8.09
CA ARG A 109 13.18 7.89 9.48
C ARG A 109 13.86 6.84 10.36
N ALA A 110 13.72 5.55 10.03
CA ALA A 110 14.19 4.42 10.84
C ALA A 110 15.69 4.08 10.61
N GLN A 111 16.54 5.09 10.38
CA GLN A 111 17.96 4.85 10.15
C GLN A 111 18.67 4.33 11.40
N GLU A 112 18.34 4.85 12.58
CA GLU A 112 18.93 4.40 13.85
C GLU A 112 18.59 2.94 14.14
N GLU A 113 17.37 2.51 13.84
CA GLU A 113 16.92 1.13 13.97
C GLU A 113 17.62 0.21 12.96
N THR A 114 17.88 0.72 11.76
CA THR A 114 18.65 -0.01 10.74
C THR A 114 20.07 -0.25 11.21
N ASP A 115 20.73 0.78 11.74
CA ASP A 115 22.09 0.69 12.30
C ASP A 115 22.13 -0.26 13.52
N TRP A 116 21.10 -0.22 14.35
CA TRP A 116 20.95 -1.16 15.48
C TRP A 116 20.83 -2.61 15.00
N VAL A 117 20.05 -2.88 13.98
CA VAL A 117 19.90 -4.22 13.38
C VAL A 117 21.24 -4.72 12.84
N LEU A 118 21.95 -3.91 12.07
CA LEU A 118 23.27 -4.25 11.54
C LEU A 118 24.29 -4.56 12.65
N LYS A 119 24.28 -3.77 13.72
CA LYS A 119 25.18 -3.96 14.85
C LYS A 119 24.89 -5.21 15.68
N ASN A 120 23.61 -5.54 15.89
CA ASN A 120 23.21 -6.58 16.87
C ASN A 120 22.87 -7.93 16.22
N ILE A 121 22.41 -7.92 14.97
CA ILE A 121 22.06 -9.13 14.20
C ILE A 121 23.18 -9.46 13.20
N GLY A 122 23.72 -8.45 12.54
CA GLY A 122 24.69 -8.56 11.45
C GLY A 122 24.04 -8.78 10.09
N GLU A 123 24.70 -8.23 9.07
CA GLU A 123 24.18 -8.27 7.69
C GLU A 123 24.09 -9.70 7.15
N GLU A 124 25.11 -10.52 7.40
CA GLU A 124 25.16 -11.91 6.93
C GLU A 124 23.97 -12.73 7.47
N LYS A 125 23.69 -12.61 8.77
CA LYS A 125 22.55 -13.30 9.39
C LYS A 125 21.22 -12.80 8.90
N LEU A 126 21.10 -11.49 8.67
CA LEU A 126 19.91 -10.89 8.12
C LEU A 126 19.64 -11.39 6.69
N LEU A 127 20.66 -11.42 5.84
CA LEU A 127 20.59 -11.94 4.49
C LEU A 127 20.22 -13.45 4.46
N GLU A 128 20.82 -14.25 5.36
CA GLU A 128 20.48 -15.69 5.50
C GLU A 128 18.99 -15.91 5.77
N ILE A 129 18.40 -15.09 6.66
CA ILE A 129 16.99 -15.25 7.09
C ILE A 129 16.01 -14.66 6.10
N THR A 130 16.29 -13.43 5.60
CA THR A 130 15.31 -12.61 4.89
C THR A 130 15.58 -12.52 3.39
N HIS A 131 16.77 -12.89 2.94
CA HIS A 131 17.31 -12.63 1.60
C HIS A 131 17.33 -11.12 1.23
N ASN A 132 17.32 -10.24 2.24
CA ASN A 132 17.35 -8.80 2.10
C ASN A 132 18.38 -8.20 3.06
N GLY A 133 19.01 -7.10 2.66
CA GLY A 133 19.87 -6.29 3.51
C GLY A 133 19.08 -5.45 4.52
N ALA A 134 19.78 -4.70 5.36
CA ALA A 134 19.16 -3.74 6.25
C ALA A 134 18.96 -2.41 5.55
N ASP A 135 17.76 -1.85 5.65
CA ASP A 135 17.41 -0.54 5.09
C ASP A 135 16.18 0.02 5.82
N PRO A 136 16.09 1.35 6.04
CA PRO A 136 14.89 2.00 6.58
C PRO A 136 13.61 1.77 5.76
N TYR A 137 13.75 1.33 4.52
CA TYR A 137 12.66 0.92 3.65
C TYR A 137 11.79 -0.19 4.25
N TYR A 138 12.41 -1.15 4.94
CA TYR A 138 11.72 -2.35 5.41
C TYR A 138 10.84 -2.13 6.62
N GLY A 139 9.73 -2.87 6.70
CA GLY A 139 8.73 -2.75 7.76
C GLY A 139 9.25 -3.05 9.15
N TYR A 140 10.19 -3.99 9.30
CA TYR A 140 10.73 -4.35 10.61
C TYR A 140 11.50 -3.20 11.27
N THR A 141 12.20 -2.36 10.50
CA THR A 141 12.87 -1.16 11.04
C THR A 141 11.85 -0.10 11.45
N LYS A 142 10.77 0.07 10.68
CA LYS A 142 9.68 1.00 10.99
C LYS A 142 8.87 0.57 12.20
N ILE A 143 8.66 -0.74 12.38
CA ILE A 143 8.03 -1.31 13.58
C ILE A 143 8.90 -1.03 14.81
N LEU A 144 10.21 -1.25 14.73
CA LEU A 144 11.14 -0.90 15.79
C LEU A 144 11.12 0.61 16.11
N TRP A 145 11.11 1.44 15.07
CA TRP A 145 11.02 2.88 15.24
C TRP A 145 9.75 3.28 16.00
N MET A 146 8.59 2.76 15.62
CA MET A 146 7.33 3.03 16.32
C MET A 146 7.39 2.58 17.80
N LYS A 147 7.95 1.41 18.07
CA LYS A 147 8.15 0.91 19.43
C LYS A 147 9.02 1.84 20.26
N ASN A 148 10.10 2.37 19.68
CA ASN A 148 11.07 3.19 20.39
C ASN A 148 10.63 4.65 20.57
N HIS A 149 9.92 5.21 19.58
CA HIS A 149 9.63 6.64 19.52
C HIS A 149 8.15 6.99 19.75
N GLU A 150 7.24 6.01 19.65
CA GLU A 150 5.80 6.20 19.85
C GLU A 150 5.22 5.14 20.81
N PRO A 151 5.69 5.06 22.07
CA PRO A 151 5.28 3.98 22.99
C PRO A 151 3.77 3.96 23.27
N GLU A 152 3.09 5.12 23.21
CA GLU A 152 1.64 5.19 23.39
C GLU A 152 0.87 4.57 22.20
N ASN A 153 1.34 4.78 20.98
CA ASN A 153 0.78 4.15 19.77
C ASN A 153 1.14 2.66 19.74
N TRP A 154 2.37 2.32 20.13
CA TRP A 154 2.80 0.93 20.23
C TRP A 154 1.92 0.13 21.19
N ALA A 155 1.55 0.70 22.34
CA ALA A 155 0.72 0.04 23.33
C ALA A 155 -0.73 -0.21 22.89
N LYS A 156 -1.17 0.46 21.82
CA LYS A 156 -2.53 0.31 21.24
C LYS A 156 -2.55 -0.63 20.03
N THR A 157 -1.39 -1.06 19.54
CA THR A 157 -1.27 -1.86 18.30
C THR A 157 -1.36 -3.35 18.57
#